data_177a63cc844c1e6e36b3e16f91f1b109
#
_entry.id   177a63cc844c1e6e36b3e16f91f1b109
#
_cell.length_a   1.000
_cell.length_b   1.000
_cell.length_c   1.000
_cell.angle_alpha   90.00
_cell.angle_beta   90.00
_cell.angle_gamma   90.00
#
_symmetry.space_group_name_H-M   'P 1'
#
loop_
_entity.id
_entity.type
_entity.pdbx_description
1 polymer ?
#
loop_
_entity_poly.entity_id
_entity_poly.type
_entity_poly.pdbx_seq_one_letter_code
_entity_poly.pdbx_strand_id
1 'polypeptide(L)'
;MDTSYLSQQVTTIIERLHGFFDEIGVASHERDSRESELFSALSETLHNQLNLVAKEKHDLTEEAQRLIAVIRQMERSLDDSRPDDDYEGEHDGLKVAYPLLDCIQTLKEKHHTIAKLHRERYEQVKKLVEALESYASHLESSFVLIQLPLTSPNAKVPPNFDLSPTYVSKLDSEFTRVYEEYNKRLATTSQLAEEIIGLWSELGTPQAQVDSQIVQCAHEAPEQLGLHEDDLKRLTAKRDKLIAERQQRERKLKDLRTSVEALWDRLSVEESERKQFLASNRGCGLRQINEYEDELHRLNDLKRQNLHLFVEDARFKLQELWDNLYFSEDEMLAFPPAFSDTYTDALLSAHEQEIVRLEALREQRAPILAAVDRHRQLIKEREDLAQSSQDASRLMSKGQKGEKRDPGKLL
;
A
#
# COMPACT_ATOMS: atom_id res chain seq x y z
N MET A 1 1.52 -84.60 -9.71
CA MET A 1 1.14 -85.57 -10.76
C MET A 1 2.18 -86.64 -10.75
N ASP A 2 1.69 -87.87 -10.73
CA ASP A 2 2.55 -89.02 -10.57
C ASP A 2 3.19 -89.34 -11.92
N THR A 3 4.52 -89.13 -12.04
CA THR A 3 5.27 -89.46 -13.26
C THR A 3 5.13 -90.88 -13.67
N SER A 4 4.81 -91.81 -12.70
CA SER A 4 4.52 -93.17 -12.95
C SER A 4 3.27 -93.36 -13.80
N TYR A 5 2.21 -92.57 -13.59
CA TYR A 5 0.97 -92.59 -14.38
C TYR A 5 1.20 -92.26 -15.84
N LEU A 6 1.98 -91.20 -16.12
CA LEU A 6 2.29 -90.80 -17.50
C LEU A 6 3.11 -91.90 -18.20
N SER A 7 4.14 -92.40 -17.53
CA SER A 7 4.96 -93.51 -18.04
C SER A 7 4.13 -94.71 -18.36
N GLN A 8 3.19 -95.09 -17.47
CA GLN A 8 2.27 -96.20 -17.65
C GLN A 8 1.30 -96.00 -18.82
N GLN A 9 0.77 -94.78 -18.94
CA GLN A 9 -0.08 -94.39 -20.09
C GLN A 9 0.67 -94.48 -21.41
N VAL A 10 1.90 -93.97 -21.48
CA VAL A 10 2.75 -94.04 -22.68
C VAL A 10 3.06 -95.50 -23.03
N THR A 11 3.43 -96.32 -22.07
CA THR A 11 3.66 -97.75 -22.27
C THR A 11 2.39 -98.47 -22.79
N THR A 12 1.24 -98.20 -22.21
CA THR A 12 -0.04 -98.81 -22.63
C THR A 12 -0.42 -98.41 -24.08
N ILE A 13 -0.18 -97.12 -24.45
CA ILE A 13 -0.41 -96.61 -25.80
C ILE A 13 0.52 -97.29 -26.80
N ILE A 14 1.81 -97.46 -26.45
CA ILE A 14 2.83 -98.13 -27.28
C ILE A 14 2.47 -99.58 -27.49
N GLU A 15 2.08 -100.30 -26.44
CA GLU A 15 1.62 -101.73 -26.50
C GLU A 15 0.43 -101.91 -27.43
N ARG A 16 -0.57 -101.03 -27.31
CA ARG A 16 -1.72 -101.00 -28.23
C ARG A 16 -1.34 -100.65 -29.63
N LEU A 17 -0.41 -99.71 -29.87
CA LEU A 17 0.08 -99.35 -31.16
C LEU A 17 0.80 -100.54 -31.82
N HIS A 18 1.62 -101.29 -31.08
CA HIS A 18 2.26 -102.52 -31.56
C HIS A 18 1.23 -103.59 -31.94
N GLY A 19 0.16 -103.72 -31.14
CA GLY A 19 -0.90 -104.61 -31.49
C GLY A 19 -1.57 -104.24 -32.84
N PHE A 20 -1.83 -102.97 -33.05
CA PHE A 20 -2.34 -102.51 -34.35
C PHE A 20 -1.34 -102.70 -35.47
N PHE A 21 -0.05 -102.48 -35.26
CA PHE A 21 0.97 -102.70 -36.28
C PHE A 21 1.05 -104.22 -36.66
N ASP A 22 0.85 -105.13 -35.70
CA ASP A 22 0.79 -106.54 -35.99
C ASP A 22 -0.46 -106.94 -36.79
N GLU A 23 -1.65 -106.32 -36.46
CA GLU A 23 -2.90 -106.56 -37.22
C GLU A 23 -2.83 -106.06 -38.67
N ILE A 24 -2.19 -104.91 -38.87
CA ILE A 24 -2.03 -104.26 -40.18
C ILE A 24 -0.93 -104.96 -41.02
N GLY A 25 0.04 -105.67 -40.38
CA GLY A 25 1.21 -106.26 -41.03
C GLY A 25 2.29 -105.30 -41.38
N VAL A 26 2.50 -104.24 -40.54
CA VAL A 26 3.53 -103.15 -40.80
C VAL A 26 4.91 -103.74 -40.68
N ALA A 27 5.82 -103.44 -41.62
CA ALA A 27 7.22 -103.95 -41.62
C ALA A 27 8.00 -103.26 -40.46
N SER A 28 9.04 -104.05 -39.92
CA SER A 28 9.76 -103.61 -38.73
C SER A 28 10.43 -102.21 -38.84
N HIS A 29 11.04 -101.91 -39.96
CA HIS A 29 11.68 -100.62 -40.18
C HIS A 29 10.70 -99.44 -40.22
N GLU A 30 9.46 -99.68 -40.63
CA GLU A 30 8.35 -98.73 -40.64
C GLU A 30 7.75 -98.55 -39.25
N ARG A 31 7.76 -99.54 -38.42
CA ARG A 31 7.32 -99.50 -36.99
C ARG A 31 8.30 -98.64 -36.24
N ASP A 32 9.62 -98.79 -36.37
CA ASP A 32 10.65 -98.05 -35.73
C ASP A 32 10.57 -96.56 -36.12
N SER A 33 10.26 -96.27 -37.39
CA SER A 33 10.02 -94.87 -37.87
C SER A 33 8.82 -94.20 -37.23
N ARG A 34 7.71 -94.91 -37.19
CA ARG A 34 6.42 -94.37 -36.59
C ARG A 34 6.55 -94.20 -35.10
N GLU A 35 7.28 -95.06 -34.39
CA GLU A 35 7.54 -94.90 -32.96
C GLU A 35 8.50 -93.72 -32.75
N SER A 36 9.49 -93.54 -33.51
CA SER A 36 10.36 -92.39 -33.47
C SER A 36 9.64 -91.07 -33.70
N GLU A 37 8.73 -91.07 -34.66
CA GLU A 37 7.84 -89.87 -34.90
C GLU A 37 6.95 -89.57 -33.66
N LEU A 38 6.38 -90.64 -33.02
CA LEU A 38 5.54 -90.49 -31.80
C LEU A 38 6.38 -89.90 -30.65
N PHE A 39 7.57 -90.44 -30.40
CA PHE A 39 8.41 -89.97 -29.35
C PHE A 39 8.93 -88.53 -29.64
N SER A 40 9.19 -88.21 -30.91
CA SER A 40 9.56 -86.85 -31.32
C SER A 40 8.43 -85.85 -31.05
N ALA A 41 7.18 -86.20 -31.44
CA ALA A 41 6.00 -85.37 -31.22
C ALA A 41 5.72 -85.18 -29.71
N LEU A 42 5.88 -86.25 -28.89
CA LEU A 42 5.72 -86.15 -27.45
C LEU A 42 6.78 -85.25 -26.80
N SER A 43 8.05 -85.43 -27.24
CA SER A 43 9.16 -84.60 -26.80
C SER A 43 8.94 -83.11 -27.19
N GLU A 44 8.50 -82.87 -28.40
CA GLU A 44 8.19 -81.53 -28.87
C GLU A 44 7.07 -80.85 -28.05
N THR A 45 5.98 -81.60 -27.77
CA THR A 45 4.88 -81.08 -26.94
C THR A 45 5.31 -80.75 -25.52
N LEU A 46 6.17 -81.60 -24.93
CA LEU A 46 6.71 -81.35 -23.59
C LEU A 46 7.66 -80.15 -23.58
N HIS A 47 8.53 -80.01 -24.59
CA HIS A 47 9.37 -78.80 -24.74
C HIS A 47 8.58 -77.55 -24.98
N ASN A 48 7.50 -77.62 -25.78
CA ASN A 48 6.62 -76.48 -26.00
C ASN A 48 5.97 -76.03 -24.71
N GLN A 49 5.46 -76.99 -23.85
CA GLN A 49 4.93 -76.66 -22.54
C GLN A 49 6.00 -76.07 -21.60
N LEU A 50 7.20 -76.63 -21.59
CA LEU A 50 8.33 -76.09 -20.83
C LEU A 50 8.66 -74.66 -21.26
N ASN A 51 8.71 -74.40 -22.58
CA ASN A 51 9.00 -73.10 -23.14
C ASN A 51 7.86 -72.07 -22.81
N LEU A 52 6.57 -72.51 -22.83
CA LEU A 52 5.49 -71.66 -22.43
C LEU A 52 5.61 -71.23 -20.96
N VAL A 53 5.86 -72.20 -20.04
CA VAL A 53 6.03 -71.88 -18.61
C VAL A 53 7.31 -71.07 -18.37
N ALA A 54 8.38 -71.34 -19.10
CA ALA A 54 9.62 -70.57 -19.02
C ALA A 54 9.42 -69.12 -19.49
N LYS A 55 8.63 -68.92 -20.56
CA LYS A 55 8.22 -67.60 -21.02
C LYS A 55 7.34 -66.85 -20.01
N GLU A 56 6.33 -67.56 -19.47
CA GLU A 56 5.46 -66.99 -18.42
C GLU A 56 6.31 -66.57 -17.20
N LYS A 57 7.26 -67.37 -16.75
CA LYS A 57 8.21 -67.04 -15.70
C LYS A 57 9.00 -65.78 -16.05
N HIS A 58 9.51 -65.71 -17.29
CA HIS A 58 10.28 -64.55 -17.76
C HIS A 58 9.41 -63.29 -17.75
N ASP A 59 8.22 -63.34 -18.34
CA ASP A 59 7.27 -62.22 -18.40
C ASP A 59 6.88 -61.69 -17.01
N LEU A 60 6.60 -62.61 -16.06
CA LEU A 60 6.35 -62.26 -14.65
C LEU A 60 7.58 -61.64 -13.96
N THR A 61 8.79 -62.11 -14.27
CA THR A 61 10.00 -61.57 -13.71
C THR A 61 10.27 -60.14 -14.23
N GLU A 62 10.04 -59.89 -15.52
CA GLU A 62 10.09 -58.53 -16.09
C GLU A 62 9.02 -57.61 -15.50
N GLU A 63 7.80 -58.10 -15.30
CA GLU A 63 6.72 -57.30 -14.66
C GLU A 63 7.16 -56.90 -13.24
N ALA A 64 7.70 -57.83 -12.46
CA ALA A 64 8.18 -57.55 -11.12
C ALA A 64 9.33 -56.52 -11.12
N GLN A 65 10.30 -56.63 -12.04
CA GLN A 65 11.38 -55.68 -12.16
C GLN A 65 10.89 -54.27 -12.59
N ARG A 66 9.93 -54.20 -13.52
CA ARG A 66 9.32 -52.94 -13.93
C ARG A 66 8.59 -52.27 -12.76
N LEU A 67 7.80 -53.02 -11.98
CA LEU A 67 7.13 -52.53 -10.80
C LEU A 67 8.13 -51.99 -9.76
N ILE A 68 9.21 -52.72 -9.49
CA ILE A 68 10.28 -52.30 -8.58
C ILE A 68 10.91 -50.99 -9.06
N ALA A 69 11.23 -50.89 -10.34
CA ALA A 69 11.81 -49.66 -10.90
C ALA A 69 10.89 -48.43 -10.75
N VAL A 70 9.59 -48.60 -11.03
CA VAL A 70 8.63 -47.51 -10.88
C VAL A 70 8.42 -47.14 -9.39
N ILE A 71 8.34 -48.13 -8.50
CA ILE A 71 8.22 -47.90 -7.06
C ILE A 71 9.42 -47.08 -6.54
N ARG A 72 10.66 -47.51 -6.88
CA ARG A 72 11.90 -46.80 -6.51
C ARG A 72 11.92 -45.37 -7.04
N GLN A 73 11.49 -45.18 -8.27
CA GLN A 73 11.45 -43.87 -8.88
C GLN A 73 10.48 -42.94 -8.16
N MET A 74 9.28 -43.42 -7.79
CA MET A 74 8.32 -42.68 -7.00
C MET A 74 8.80 -42.43 -5.55
N GLU A 75 9.42 -43.41 -4.91
CA GLU A 75 10.00 -43.26 -3.56
C GLU A 75 11.09 -42.17 -3.57
N ARG A 76 12.03 -42.18 -4.55
CA ARG A 76 13.05 -41.13 -4.69
C ARG A 76 12.45 -39.75 -4.95
N SER A 77 11.35 -39.65 -5.68
CA SER A 77 10.66 -38.36 -5.92
C SER A 77 9.95 -37.81 -4.68
N LEU A 78 9.62 -38.68 -3.72
CA LEU A 78 8.94 -38.32 -2.48
C LEU A 78 9.88 -38.03 -1.31
N ASP A 79 11.14 -38.41 -1.43
CA ASP A 79 12.16 -38.30 -0.38
C ASP A 79 13.27 -37.31 -0.79
N ASP A 80 13.92 -36.72 0.21
CA ASP A 80 15.06 -35.80 0.02
C ASP A 80 16.39 -36.54 -0.26
N SER A 81 16.34 -37.85 -0.48
CA SER A 81 17.53 -38.68 -0.78
C SER A 81 18.17 -38.20 -2.07
N ARG A 82 19.38 -37.68 -1.99
CA ARG A 82 20.17 -37.21 -3.14
C ARG A 82 20.47 -38.36 -4.12
N PRO A 83 20.42 -38.08 -5.44
CA PRO A 83 20.69 -39.12 -6.48
C PRO A 83 22.14 -39.63 -6.53
N ASP A 84 23.05 -39.05 -5.75
CA ASP A 84 24.52 -39.30 -5.88
C ASP A 84 25.08 -40.30 -4.87
N ASP A 85 24.29 -40.84 -3.96
CA ASP A 85 24.80 -41.94 -3.16
C ASP A 85 24.62 -43.27 -3.93
N ASP A 86 25.63 -43.61 -4.77
CA ASP A 86 25.91 -44.93 -5.34
C ASP A 86 26.22 -45.99 -4.22
N TYR A 87 25.74 -45.74 -3.02
CA TYR A 87 25.75 -46.74 -2.00
C TYR A 87 24.58 -47.70 -2.26
N GLU A 88 24.91 -48.85 -2.88
CA GLU A 88 24.10 -50.09 -2.78
C GLU A 88 23.92 -50.48 -1.31
N GLY A 89 23.26 -49.57 -0.56
CA GLY A 89 22.88 -49.84 0.83
C GLY A 89 21.80 -50.93 0.87
N GLU A 90 22.07 -51.96 1.62
CA GLU A 90 21.21 -53.13 1.91
C GLU A 90 19.81 -52.81 2.46
N HIS A 91 19.30 -51.64 2.33
CA HIS A 91 17.98 -51.21 2.85
C HIS A 91 16.81 -51.45 1.89
N ASP A 92 17.04 -52.06 0.75
CA ASP A 92 15.97 -52.19 -0.21
C ASP A 92 15.35 -53.60 -0.16
N GLY A 93 14.31 -53.77 0.63
CA GLY A 93 13.43 -54.95 0.66
C GLY A 93 12.69 -55.21 -0.66
N LEU A 94 12.94 -54.42 -1.69
CA LEU A 94 12.37 -54.51 -3.05
C LEU A 94 13.27 -55.39 -3.93
N LYS A 95 13.16 -56.74 -3.72
CA LYS A 95 13.85 -57.73 -4.58
C LYS A 95 12.81 -58.66 -5.18
N VAL A 96 13.11 -59.19 -6.36
CA VAL A 96 12.28 -60.25 -6.95
C VAL A 96 12.38 -61.49 -6.06
N ALA A 97 11.31 -61.87 -5.42
CA ALA A 97 11.21 -63.01 -4.54
C ALA A 97 10.32 -64.10 -5.18
N TYR A 98 10.58 -65.36 -4.80
CA TYR A 98 9.74 -66.47 -5.20
C TYR A 98 8.82 -66.91 -4.03
N PRO A 99 7.56 -67.22 -4.30
CA PRO A 99 6.84 -67.33 -5.59
C PRO A 99 6.60 -66.00 -6.28
N LEU A 100 6.73 -65.90 -7.62
CA LEU A 100 6.62 -64.68 -8.39
C LEU A 100 5.23 -64.04 -8.30
N LEU A 101 4.17 -64.82 -8.29
CA LEU A 101 2.78 -64.29 -8.21
C LEU A 101 2.54 -63.57 -6.90
N ASP A 102 2.96 -64.09 -5.77
CA ASP A 102 2.83 -63.46 -4.45
C ASP A 102 3.72 -62.23 -4.38
N CYS A 103 4.92 -62.29 -4.94
CA CYS A 103 5.83 -61.14 -5.06
C CYS A 103 5.19 -59.99 -5.88
N ILE A 104 4.60 -60.29 -7.02
CA ILE A 104 3.93 -59.29 -7.88
C ILE A 104 2.71 -58.70 -7.18
N GLN A 105 1.95 -59.51 -6.44
CA GLN A 105 0.81 -59.00 -5.68
C GLN A 105 1.25 -58.01 -4.60
N THR A 106 2.25 -58.33 -3.79
CA THR A 106 2.81 -57.43 -2.78
C THR A 106 3.40 -56.18 -3.38
N LEU A 107 4.08 -56.25 -4.53
CA LEU A 107 4.57 -55.13 -5.25
C LEU A 107 3.45 -54.24 -5.81
N LYS A 108 2.36 -54.81 -6.31
CA LYS A 108 1.17 -54.03 -6.78
C LYS A 108 0.50 -53.30 -5.64
N GLU A 109 0.37 -53.90 -4.45
CA GLU A 109 -0.19 -53.28 -3.25
C GLU A 109 0.72 -52.09 -2.82
N LYS A 110 2.03 -52.32 -2.76
CA LYS A 110 3.00 -51.27 -2.42
C LYS A 110 2.99 -50.15 -3.46
N HIS A 111 2.99 -50.48 -4.77
CA HIS A 111 2.84 -49.52 -5.84
C HIS A 111 1.56 -48.69 -5.70
N HIS A 112 0.44 -49.28 -5.39
CA HIS A 112 -0.84 -48.62 -5.22
C HIS A 112 -0.78 -47.56 -4.08
N THR A 113 -0.19 -47.93 -2.94
CA THR A 113 -0.06 -47.05 -1.78
C THR A 113 0.86 -45.84 -2.08
N ILE A 114 2.01 -46.10 -2.69
CA ILE A 114 2.96 -45.05 -3.06
C ILE A 114 2.40 -44.17 -4.18
N ALA A 115 1.77 -44.76 -5.19
CA ALA A 115 1.15 -44.00 -6.28
C ALA A 115 0.00 -43.11 -5.78
N LYS A 116 -0.73 -43.53 -4.76
CA LYS A 116 -1.75 -42.69 -4.11
C LYS A 116 -1.11 -41.49 -3.42
N LEU A 117 -0.08 -41.71 -2.59
CA LEU A 117 0.65 -40.61 -1.91
C LEU A 117 1.32 -39.66 -2.90
N HIS A 118 1.96 -40.21 -3.95
CA HIS A 118 2.59 -39.44 -5.02
C HIS A 118 1.56 -38.53 -5.73
N ARG A 119 0.37 -39.05 -6.03
CA ARG A 119 -0.71 -38.29 -6.65
C ARG A 119 -1.25 -37.20 -5.71
N GLU A 120 -1.46 -37.51 -4.42
CA GLU A 120 -1.94 -36.55 -3.44
C GLU A 120 -0.96 -35.38 -3.29
N ARG A 121 0.34 -35.65 -3.18
CA ARG A 121 1.37 -34.59 -3.14
C ARG A 121 1.45 -33.80 -4.44
N TYR A 122 1.35 -34.46 -5.58
CA TYR A 122 1.33 -33.78 -6.87
C TYR A 122 0.16 -32.80 -7.00
N GLU A 123 -1.04 -33.21 -6.58
CA GLU A 123 -2.20 -32.31 -6.57
C GLU A 123 -2.05 -31.14 -5.60
N GLN A 124 -1.34 -31.34 -4.48
CA GLN A 124 -0.98 -30.22 -3.59
C GLN A 124 -0.02 -29.25 -4.26
N VAL A 125 1.05 -29.75 -4.84
CA VAL A 125 2.03 -28.93 -5.59
C VAL A 125 1.36 -28.20 -6.74
N LYS A 126 0.50 -28.89 -7.50
CA LYS A 126 -0.26 -28.30 -8.61
C LYS A 126 -1.11 -27.12 -8.15
N LYS A 127 -1.84 -27.26 -7.06
CA LYS A 127 -2.66 -26.18 -6.48
C LYS A 127 -1.80 -25.00 -6.02
N LEU A 128 -0.65 -25.27 -5.39
CA LEU A 128 0.30 -24.23 -5.00
C LEU A 128 0.86 -23.48 -6.21
N VAL A 129 1.22 -24.18 -7.27
CA VAL A 129 1.74 -23.57 -8.51
C VAL A 129 0.65 -22.74 -9.18
N GLU A 130 -0.56 -23.26 -9.35
CA GLU A 130 -1.68 -22.52 -9.95
C GLU A 130 -2.01 -21.25 -9.13
N ALA A 131 -2.03 -21.35 -7.80
CA ALA A 131 -2.23 -20.19 -6.93
C ALA A 131 -1.08 -19.19 -7.03
N LEU A 132 0.17 -19.66 -7.06
CA LEU A 132 1.36 -18.82 -7.17
C LEU A 132 1.40 -18.10 -8.52
N GLU A 133 1.07 -18.78 -9.63
CA GLU A 133 0.94 -18.16 -10.96
C GLU A 133 -0.15 -17.10 -11.00
N SER A 134 -1.29 -17.37 -10.35
CA SER A 134 -2.40 -16.42 -10.27
C SER A 134 -1.98 -15.13 -9.57
N TYR A 135 -1.37 -15.21 -8.38
CA TYR A 135 -0.90 -14.03 -7.66
C TYR A 135 0.29 -13.35 -8.36
N ALA A 136 1.22 -14.14 -8.88
CA ALA A 136 2.38 -13.64 -9.61
C ALA A 136 2.02 -12.91 -10.90
N SER A 137 0.89 -13.22 -11.53
CA SER A 137 0.43 -12.53 -12.74
C SER A 137 0.10 -11.05 -12.51
N HIS A 138 -0.17 -10.67 -11.26
CA HIS A 138 -0.41 -9.28 -10.85
C HIS A 138 0.86 -8.53 -10.44
N LEU A 139 2.00 -9.24 -10.31
CA LEU A 139 3.29 -8.69 -9.96
C LEU A 139 4.24 -8.71 -11.16
N GLU A 140 5.45 -8.18 -10.99
CA GLU A 140 6.48 -8.25 -12.03
C GLU A 140 6.90 -9.71 -12.28
N SER A 141 7.13 -10.06 -13.56
CA SER A 141 7.55 -11.42 -13.95
C SER A 141 8.85 -11.88 -13.29
N SER A 142 9.70 -10.95 -12.87
CA SER A 142 10.94 -11.22 -12.15
C SER A 142 10.76 -11.46 -10.66
N PHE A 143 9.53 -11.30 -10.13
CA PHE A 143 9.29 -11.40 -8.70
C PHE A 143 9.35 -12.84 -8.20
N VAL A 144 8.95 -13.83 -9.03
CA VAL A 144 9.06 -15.25 -8.70
C VAL A 144 10.48 -15.72 -8.92
N LEU A 145 11.14 -16.19 -7.85
CA LEU A 145 12.55 -16.59 -7.86
C LEU A 145 12.76 -18.07 -8.20
N ILE A 146 11.70 -18.88 -8.13
CA ILE A 146 11.77 -20.33 -8.37
C ILE A 146 11.23 -20.62 -9.76
N GLN A 147 11.90 -21.55 -10.47
CA GLN A 147 11.34 -22.09 -11.71
C GLN A 147 10.11 -22.94 -11.40
N LEU A 148 8.96 -22.52 -11.92
CA LEU A 148 7.73 -23.25 -11.73
C LEU A 148 7.69 -24.47 -12.64
N PRO A 149 7.29 -25.65 -12.14
CA PRO A 149 7.15 -26.84 -12.95
C PRO A 149 5.95 -26.71 -13.88
N LEU A 150 6.08 -27.27 -15.09
CA LEU A 150 4.96 -27.33 -16.03
C LEU A 150 3.91 -28.34 -15.52
N THR A 151 2.83 -27.84 -14.94
CA THR A 151 1.70 -28.65 -14.48
C THR A 151 0.60 -28.63 -15.53
N SER A 152 0.66 -29.55 -16.52
CA SER A 152 -0.41 -29.67 -17.51
C SER A 152 -1.66 -30.31 -16.91
N PRO A 153 -2.88 -29.76 -17.13
CA PRO A 153 -4.10 -30.18 -16.44
C PRO A 153 -4.53 -31.63 -16.72
N ASN A 154 -4.00 -32.28 -17.80
CA ASN A 154 -4.38 -33.64 -18.21
C ASN A 154 -3.19 -34.59 -18.41
N ALA A 155 -1.98 -34.20 -18.03
CA ALA A 155 -0.82 -35.08 -18.16
C ALA A 155 -0.80 -36.12 -17.03
N LYS A 156 -0.41 -37.38 -17.37
CA LYS A 156 -0.05 -38.37 -16.35
C LYS A 156 1.15 -37.84 -15.56
N VAL A 157 1.05 -37.88 -14.25
CA VAL A 157 2.14 -37.44 -13.37
C VAL A 157 3.36 -38.30 -13.66
N PRO A 158 4.50 -37.70 -14.07
CA PRO A 158 5.74 -38.47 -14.26
C PRO A 158 6.19 -39.06 -12.91
N PRO A 159 6.60 -40.33 -12.85
CA PRO A 159 7.04 -40.95 -11.59
C PRO A 159 8.33 -40.33 -11.02
N ASN A 160 9.07 -39.56 -11.83
CA ASN A 160 10.28 -38.83 -11.46
C ASN A 160 10.04 -37.35 -11.15
N PHE A 161 8.77 -36.89 -11.04
CA PHE A 161 8.47 -35.52 -10.68
C PHE A 161 8.89 -35.26 -9.23
N ASP A 162 9.71 -34.24 -9.00
CA ASP A 162 10.19 -33.89 -7.65
C ASP A 162 9.03 -33.44 -6.75
N LEU A 163 8.74 -34.26 -5.75
CA LEU A 163 7.74 -34.06 -4.72
C LEU A 163 8.37 -34.16 -3.33
N SER A 164 9.68 -33.95 -3.25
CA SER A 164 10.43 -33.99 -2.00
C SER A 164 9.90 -32.96 -1.00
N PRO A 165 9.95 -33.23 0.30
CA PRO A 165 9.54 -32.28 1.33
C PRO A 165 10.26 -30.94 1.23
N THR A 166 11.56 -30.93 0.88
CA THR A 166 12.35 -29.71 0.69
C THR A 166 11.86 -28.90 -0.49
N TYR A 167 11.49 -29.52 -1.61
CA TYR A 167 10.94 -28.83 -2.77
C TYR A 167 9.56 -28.24 -2.47
N VAL A 168 8.67 -29.03 -1.84
CA VAL A 168 7.33 -28.54 -1.43
C VAL A 168 7.46 -27.38 -0.44
N SER A 169 8.36 -27.47 0.53
CA SER A 169 8.62 -26.38 1.49
C SER A 169 9.16 -25.12 0.83
N LYS A 170 10.02 -25.24 -0.19
CA LYS A 170 10.50 -24.09 -0.98
C LYS A 170 9.36 -23.45 -1.77
N LEU A 171 8.50 -24.24 -2.39
CA LEU A 171 7.32 -23.72 -3.09
C LEU A 171 6.35 -23.03 -2.14
N ASP A 172 6.11 -23.60 -0.95
CA ASP A 172 5.22 -23.01 0.06
C ASP A 172 5.79 -21.70 0.62
N SER A 173 7.10 -21.64 0.87
CA SER A 173 7.75 -20.42 1.31
C SER A 173 7.72 -19.34 0.23
N GLU A 174 7.89 -19.69 -1.03
CA GLU A 174 7.79 -18.77 -2.16
C GLU A 174 6.34 -18.29 -2.36
N PHE A 175 5.37 -19.19 -2.25
CA PHE A 175 3.96 -18.83 -2.27
C PHE A 175 3.62 -17.83 -1.16
N THR A 176 4.06 -18.11 0.06
CA THR A 176 3.84 -17.20 1.19
C THR A 176 4.44 -15.82 0.91
N ARG A 177 5.66 -15.75 0.41
CA ARG A 177 6.36 -14.50 0.06
C ARG A 177 5.60 -13.71 -1.03
N VAL A 178 5.16 -14.38 -2.08
CA VAL A 178 4.39 -13.75 -3.18
C VAL A 178 3.03 -13.28 -2.68
N TYR A 179 2.35 -14.09 -1.90
CA TYR A 179 1.03 -13.78 -1.33
C TYR A 179 1.08 -12.59 -0.35
N GLU A 180 2.08 -12.54 0.52
CA GLU A 180 2.28 -11.41 1.44
C GLU A 180 2.55 -10.12 0.69
N GLU A 181 3.42 -10.14 -0.32
CA GLU A 181 3.70 -8.96 -1.13
C GLU A 181 2.48 -8.52 -1.96
N TYR A 182 1.74 -9.47 -2.53
CA TYR A 182 0.48 -9.16 -3.22
C TYR A 182 -0.50 -8.44 -2.29
N ASN A 183 -0.75 -8.97 -1.10
CA ASN A 183 -1.65 -8.35 -0.13
C ASN A 183 -1.16 -6.98 0.34
N LYS A 184 0.14 -6.84 0.57
CA LYS A 184 0.76 -5.56 0.95
C LYS A 184 0.57 -4.51 -0.14
N ARG A 185 0.83 -4.87 -1.40
CA ARG A 185 0.64 -3.94 -2.53
C ARG A 185 -0.83 -3.62 -2.76
N LEU A 186 -1.71 -4.61 -2.61
CA LEU A 186 -3.15 -4.41 -2.70
C LEU A 186 -3.65 -3.41 -1.65
N ALA A 187 -3.26 -3.58 -0.39
CA ALA A 187 -3.60 -2.66 0.69
C ALA A 187 -3.03 -1.25 0.43
N THR A 188 -1.78 -1.16 -0.04
CA THR A 188 -1.14 0.13 -0.37
C THR A 188 -1.87 0.82 -1.52
N THR A 189 -2.25 0.09 -2.57
CA THR A 189 -3.01 0.63 -3.72
C THR A 189 -4.37 1.15 -3.28
N SER A 190 -5.10 0.38 -2.47
CA SER A 190 -6.40 0.81 -1.92
C SER A 190 -6.26 2.07 -1.08
N GLN A 191 -5.30 2.12 -0.16
CA GLN A 191 -5.03 3.29 0.67
C GLN A 191 -4.69 4.53 -0.17
N LEU A 192 -3.79 4.38 -1.16
CA LEU A 192 -3.43 5.50 -2.05
C LEU A 192 -4.62 6.00 -2.86
N ALA A 193 -5.48 5.10 -3.33
CA ALA A 193 -6.68 5.47 -4.07
C ALA A 193 -7.68 6.25 -3.18
N GLU A 194 -7.89 5.80 -1.94
CA GLU A 194 -8.73 6.50 -0.96
C GLU A 194 -8.18 7.89 -0.61
N GLU A 195 -6.87 8.01 -0.37
CA GLU A 195 -6.21 9.29 -0.12
C GLU A 195 -6.37 10.25 -1.30
N ILE A 196 -6.22 9.77 -2.54
CA ILE A 196 -6.41 10.57 -3.76
C ILE A 196 -7.86 11.06 -3.88
N ILE A 197 -8.84 10.18 -3.63
CA ILE A 197 -10.27 10.54 -3.67
C ILE A 197 -10.59 11.59 -2.60
N GLY A 198 -10.06 11.42 -1.38
CA GLY A 198 -10.19 12.40 -0.30
C GLY A 198 -9.64 13.77 -0.70
N LEU A 199 -8.42 13.79 -1.27
CA LEU A 199 -7.79 15.02 -1.75
C LEU A 199 -8.58 15.70 -2.87
N TRP A 200 -9.15 14.95 -3.83
CA TRP A 200 -10.03 15.53 -4.85
C TRP A 200 -11.28 16.18 -4.25
N SER A 201 -11.86 15.53 -3.24
CA SER A 201 -13.02 16.08 -2.52
C SER A 201 -12.66 17.38 -1.77
N GLU A 202 -11.52 17.40 -1.06
CA GLU A 202 -11.04 18.58 -0.34
C GLU A 202 -10.71 19.75 -1.27
N LEU A 203 -10.09 19.46 -2.41
CA LEU A 203 -9.72 20.45 -3.42
C LEU A 203 -10.92 20.92 -4.25
N GLY A 204 -12.07 20.23 -4.15
CA GLY A 204 -13.24 20.51 -4.99
C GLY A 204 -12.94 20.31 -6.47
N THR A 205 -12.17 19.27 -6.81
CA THR A 205 -11.77 18.96 -8.19
C THR A 205 -13.01 18.63 -9.03
N PRO A 206 -13.23 19.29 -10.19
CA PRO A 206 -14.37 18.99 -11.06
C PRO A 206 -14.35 17.52 -11.51
N GLN A 207 -15.54 16.92 -11.60
CA GLN A 207 -15.67 15.51 -11.98
C GLN A 207 -15.01 15.15 -13.33
N ALA A 208 -14.95 16.10 -14.26
CA ALA A 208 -14.28 15.93 -15.56
C ALA A 208 -12.74 15.77 -15.44
N GLN A 209 -12.13 16.17 -14.32
CA GLN A 209 -10.69 16.06 -14.06
C GLN A 209 -10.36 14.91 -13.11
N VAL A 210 -11.37 14.29 -12.52
CA VAL A 210 -11.24 13.13 -11.65
C VAL A 210 -11.05 11.88 -12.51
N ASP A 211 -10.09 11.05 -12.14
CA ASP A 211 -9.85 9.78 -12.81
C ASP A 211 -10.93 8.77 -12.38
N SER A 212 -11.87 8.50 -13.28
CA SER A 212 -13.01 7.61 -13.02
C SER A 212 -12.57 6.19 -12.68
N GLN A 213 -11.44 5.73 -13.22
CA GLN A 213 -10.90 4.39 -12.96
C GLN A 213 -10.50 4.26 -11.49
N ILE A 214 -9.81 5.26 -10.94
CA ILE A 214 -9.41 5.24 -9.52
C ILE A 214 -10.66 5.21 -8.62
N VAL A 215 -11.67 6.02 -8.94
CA VAL A 215 -12.90 6.07 -8.13
C VAL A 215 -13.69 4.75 -8.16
N GLN A 216 -13.79 4.13 -9.32
CA GLN A 216 -14.52 2.86 -9.49
C GLN A 216 -13.78 1.69 -8.84
N CYS A 217 -12.47 1.61 -9.02
CA CYS A 217 -11.68 0.46 -8.58
C CYS A 217 -11.23 0.54 -7.12
N ALA A 218 -11.26 1.71 -6.48
CA ALA A 218 -10.73 1.91 -5.13
C ALA A 218 -11.29 0.94 -4.08
N HIS A 219 -12.60 0.62 -4.16
CA HIS A 219 -13.28 -0.23 -3.19
C HIS A 219 -13.58 -1.63 -3.70
N GLU A 220 -13.93 -1.77 -4.99
CA GLU A 220 -14.43 -3.03 -5.53
C GLU A 220 -13.33 -3.93 -6.09
N ALA A 221 -12.32 -3.36 -6.74
CA ALA A 221 -11.28 -4.10 -7.43
C ALA A 221 -9.96 -3.30 -7.51
N PRO A 222 -9.29 -3.03 -6.37
CA PRO A 222 -8.06 -2.22 -6.35
C PRO A 222 -6.93 -2.84 -7.18
N GLU A 223 -6.93 -4.15 -7.42
CA GLU A 223 -6.00 -4.85 -8.30
C GLU A 223 -6.05 -4.37 -9.76
N GLN A 224 -7.20 -3.84 -10.23
CA GLN A 224 -7.33 -3.29 -11.59
C GLN A 224 -6.57 -1.97 -11.78
N LEU A 225 -6.15 -1.32 -10.71
CA LEU A 225 -5.29 -0.13 -10.76
C LEU A 225 -3.83 -0.47 -11.06
N GLY A 226 -3.49 -1.77 -11.01
CA GLY A 226 -2.14 -2.31 -11.15
C GLY A 226 -1.44 -2.43 -9.80
N LEU A 227 -0.67 -3.54 -9.66
CA LEU A 227 0.12 -3.83 -8.46
C LEU A 227 1.62 -3.83 -8.77
N HIS A 228 2.03 -3.48 -9.98
CA HIS A 228 3.42 -3.30 -10.34
C HIS A 228 4.02 -2.11 -9.56
N GLU A 229 5.31 -2.17 -9.30
CA GLU A 229 6.01 -1.10 -8.59
C GLU A 229 5.85 0.27 -9.29
N ASP A 230 5.80 0.26 -10.61
CA ASP A 230 5.61 1.48 -11.40
C ASP A 230 4.20 2.05 -11.28
N ASP A 231 3.17 1.19 -11.11
CA ASP A 231 1.79 1.63 -10.85
C ASP A 231 1.68 2.27 -9.47
N LEU A 232 2.30 1.66 -8.45
CA LEU A 232 2.39 2.23 -7.10
C LEU A 232 3.12 3.57 -7.11
N LYS A 233 4.23 3.70 -7.84
CA LYS A 233 4.95 4.97 -8.01
C LYS A 233 4.08 6.02 -8.69
N ARG A 234 3.32 5.65 -9.72
CA ARG A 234 2.39 6.54 -10.42
C ARG A 234 1.29 7.07 -9.49
N LEU A 235 0.65 6.19 -8.70
CA LEU A 235 -0.37 6.57 -7.73
C LEU A 235 0.23 7.47 -6.62
N THR A 236 1.40 7.10 -6.10
CA THR A 236 2.12 7.91 -5.09
C THR A 236 2.45 9.30 -5.62
N ALA A 237 3.00 9.40 -6.83
CA ALA A 237 3.32 10.69 -7.45
C ALA A 237 2.04 11.54 -7.67
N LYS A 238 0.91 10.91 -8.02
CA LYS A 238 -0.38 11.59 -8.17
C LYS A 238 -0.88 12.14 -6.84
N ARG A 239 -0.83 11.33 -5.77
CA ARG A 239 -1.15 11.77 -4.41
C ARG A 239 -0.28 12.94 -3.96
N ASP A 240 1.03 12.82 -4.13
CA ASP A 240 1.98 13.85 -3.69
C ASP A 240 1.78 15.17 -4.43
N LYS A 241 1.45 15.10 -5.72
CA LYS A 241 1.08 16.29 -6.51
C LYS A 241 -0.17 16.98 -5.94
N LEU A 242 -1.19 16.21 -5.58
CA LEU A 242 -2.42 16.75 -4.98
C LEU A 242 -2.17 17.35 -3.58
N ILE A 243 -1.31 16.70 -2.78
CA ILE A 243 -0.89 17.24 -1.48
C ILE A 243 -0.16 18.58 -1.65
N ALA A 244 0.76 18.65 -2.61
CA ALA A 244 1.49 19.90 -2.90
C ALA A 244 0.53 21.01 -3.35
N GLU A 245 -0.44 20.68 -4.21
CA GLU A 245 -1.48 21.62 -4.64
C GLU A 245 -2.35 22.10 -3.47
N ARG A 246 -2.79 21.19 -2.59
CA ARG A 246 -3.52 21.57 -1.37
C ARG A 246 -2.72 22.54 -0.51
N GLN A 247 -1.46 22.22 -0.24
CA GLN A 247 -0.58 23.08 0.56
C GLN A 247 -0.39 24.46 -0.08
N GLN A 248 -0.25 24.52 -1.41
CA GLN A 248 -0.13 25.80 -2.13
C GLN A 248 -1.40 26.62 -1.99
N ARG A 249 -2.59 26.00 -2.15
CA ARG A 249 -3.88 26.66 -1.99
C ARG A 249 -4.12 27.13 -0.55
N GLU A 250 -3.76 26.32 0.45
CA GLU A 250 -3.84 26.70 1.86
C GLU A 250 -2.96 27.93 2.19
N ARG A 251 -1.73 27.98 1.65
CA ARG A 251 -0.85 29.15 1.79
C ARG A 251 -1.48 30.39 1.15
N LYS A 252 -1.93 30.26 -0.09
CA LYS A 252 -2.58 31.38 -0.81
C LYS A 252 -3.82 31.88 -0.05
N LEU A 253 -4.66 30.97 0.43
CA LEU A 253 -5.83 31.33 1.25
C LEU A 253 -5.45 32.03 2.55
N LYS A 254 -4.42 31.56 3.22
CA LYS A 254 -3.90 32.21 4.43
C LYS A 254 -3.48 33.65 4.18
N ASP A 255 -2.73 33.87 3.09
CA ASP A 255 -2.26 35.20 2.71
C ASP A 255 -3.44 36.12 2.33
N LEU A 256 -4.38 35.62 1.52
CA LEU A 256 -5.60 36.34 1.17
C LEU A 256 -6.42 36.68 2.40
N ARG A 257 -6.63 35.72 3.30
CA ARG A 257 -7.37 35.91 4.55
C ARG A 257 -6.74 37.00 5.42
N THR A 258 -5.43 36.95 5.59
CA THR A 258 -4.71 37.97 6.36
C THR A 258 -4.90 39.37 5.75
N SER A 259 -4.84 39.47 4.42
CA SER A 259 -5.04 40.72 3.71
C SER A 259 -6.47 41.24 3.83
N VAL A 260 -7.45 40.35 3.71
CA VAL A 260 -8.90 40.68 3.86
C VAL A 260 -9.21 41.09 5.29
N GLU A 261 -8.72 40.37 6.29
CA GLU A 261 -8.92 40.71 7.72
C GLU A 261 -8.34 42.07 8.06
N ALA A 262 -7.14 42.40 7.57
CA ALA A 262 -6.51 43.70 7.75
C ALA A 262 -7.34 44.83 7.11
N LEU A 263 -7.94 44.60 5.95
CA LEU A 263 -8.81 45.59 5.30
C LEU A 263 -10.18 45.71 6.01
N TRP A 264 -10.75 44.61 6.51
CA TRP A 264 -11.96 44.65 7.30
C TRP A 264 -11.81 45.50 8.57
N ASP A 265 -10.67 45.32 9.28
CA ASP A 265 -10.35 46.11 10.47
C ASP A 265 -10.22 47.60 10.12
N ARG A 266 -9.53 47.89 9.03
CA ARG A 266 -9.31 49.26 8.57
C ARG A 266 -10.57 49.96 8.10
N LEU A 267 -11.44 49.23 7.38
CA LEU A 267 -12.73 49.71 6.89
C LEU A 267 -13.85 49.65 7.91
N SER A 268 -13.58 49.13 9.12
CA SER A 268 -14.54 48.93 10.19
C SER A 268 -15.77 48.12 9.72
N VAL A 269 -15.53 47.07 8.89
CA VAL A 269 -16.61 46.19 8.42
C VAL A 269 -17.28 45.50 9.62
N GLU A 270 -18.59 45.40 9.60
CA GLU A 270 -19.36 44.78 10.70
C GLU A 270 -18.96 43.32 10.97
N GLU A 271 -18.90 42.96 12.24
CA GLU A 271 -18.50 41.60 12.66
C GLU A 271 -19.48 40.52 12.16
N SER A 272 -20.76 40.88 11.98
CA SER A 272 -21.80 40.02 11.41
C SER A 272 -21.49 39.63 9.96
N GLU A 273 -21.09 40.58 9.13
CA GLU A 273 -20.69 40.35 7.72
C GLU A 273 -19.43 39.50 7.64
N ARG A 274 -18.43 39.81 8.47
CA ARG A 274 -17.19 39.01 8.56
C ARG A 274 -17.46 37.55 8.90
N LYS A 275 -18.31 37.29 9.94
CA LYS A 275 -18.68 35.93 10.36
C LYS A 275 -19.47 35.21 9.28
N GLN A 276 -20.36 35.88 8.58
CA GLN A 276 -21.13 35.31 7.49
C GLN A 276 -20.23 34.90 6.34
N PHE A 277 -19.30 35.77 5.93
CA PHE A 277 -18.34 35.49 4.86
C PHE A 277 -17.45 34.27 5.22
N LEU A 278 -16.86 34.25 6.44
CA LEU A 278 -16.03 33.15 6.92
C LEU A 278 -16.80 31.82 7.03
N ALA A 279 -18.09 31.89 7.40
CA ALA A 279 -18.91 30.68 7.49
C ALA A 279 -19.25 30.08 6.11
N SER A 280 -19.45 30.94 5.10
CA SER A 280 -19.78 30.54 3.73
C SER A 280 -18.57 30.04 2.93
N ASN A 281 -17.35 30.45 3.31
CA ASN A 281 -16.13 30.21 2.55
C ASN A 281 -15.14 29.30 3.30
N ARG A 282 -15.65 28.14 3.76
CA ARG A 282 -14.82 27.11 4.40
C ARG A 282 -14.22 26.16 3.38
N GLY A 283 -12.98 25.70 3.64
CA GLY A 283 -12.25 24.74 2.78
C GLY A 283 -11.18 25.43 1.94
N CYS A 284 -10.51 24.64 1.06
CA CYS A 284 -9.40 25.09 0.23
C CYS A 284 -9.66 24.89 -1.29
N GLY A 285 -10.91 24.80 -1.70
CA GLY A 285 -11.29 24.71 -3.11
C GLY A 285 -11.02 25.98 -3.90
N LEU A 286 -11.00 25.89 -5.24
CA LEU A 286 -10.83 27.05 -6.12
C LEU A 286 -11.92 28.10 -5.92
N ARG A 287 -13.14 27.66 -5.64
CA ARG A 287 -14.25 28.59 -5.37
C ARG A 287 -13.93 29.50 -4.18
N GLN A 288 -13.44 28.93 -3.09
CA GLN A 288 -13.10 29.71 -1.90
C GLN A 288 -11.98 30.73 -2.18
N ILE A 289 -10.97 30.34 -2.95
CA ILE A 289 -9.90 31.25 -3.36
C ILE A 289 -10.48 32.43 -4.16
N ASN A 290 -11.34 32.16 -5.13
CA ASN A 290 -11.98 33.20 -5.94
C ASN A 290 -12.84 34.13 -5.08
N GLU A 291 -13.65 33.62 -4.16
CA GLU A 291 -14.47 34.41 -3.25
C GLU A 291 -13.61 35.34 -2.36
N TYR A 292 -12.45 34.86 -1.88
CA TYR A 292 -11.51 35.71 -1.14
C TYR A 292 -10.81 36.74 -2.03
N GLU A 293 -10.49 36.41 -3.29
CA GLU A 293 -9.96 37.35 -4.26
C GLU A 293 -10.97 38.45 -4.62
N ASP A 294 -12.23 38.07 -4.85
CA ASP A 294 -13.31 39.00 -5.15
C ASP A 294 -13.58 39.94 -3.96
N GLU A 295 -13.61 39.40 -2.73
CA GLU A 295 -13.75 40.21 -1.52
C GLU A 295 -12.57 41.18 -1.34
N LEU A 296 -11.35 40.73 -1.59
CA LEU A 296 -10.17 41.57 -1.54
C LEU A 296 -10.25 42.69 -2.57
N HIS A 297 -10.72 42.43 -3.78
CA HIS A 297 -10.97 43.46 -4.81
C HIS A 297 -12.03 44.47 -4.35
N ARG A 298 -13.15 43.99 -3.85
CA ARG A 298 -14.25 44.82 -3.30
C ARG A 298 -13.73 45.76 -2.20
N LEU A 299 -12.97 45.23 -1.26
CA LEU A 299 -12.39 46.00 -0.15
C LEU A 299 -11.36 47.01 -0.60
N ASN A 300 -10.52 46.67 -1.59
CA ASN A 300 -9.56 47.64 -2.19
C ASN A 300 -10.28 48.77 -2.93
N ASP A 301 -11.37 48.49 -3.63
CA ASP A 301 -12.15 49.52 -4.28
C ASP A 301 -12.83 50.47 -3.24
N LEU A 302 -13.36 49.89 -2.17
CA LEU A 302 -13.87 50.67 -1.02
C LEU A 302 -12.79 51.52 -0.37
N LYS A 303 -11.59 50.96 -0.19
CA LYS A 303 -10.40 51.70 0.29
C LYS A 303 -10.10 52.88 -0.60
N ARG A 304 -10.11 52.69 -1.94
CA ARG A 304 -9.84 53.78 -2.92
C ARG A 304 -10.87 54.88 -2.86
N GLN A 305 -12.16 54.54 -2.73
CA GLN A 305 -13.27 55.48 -2.60
C GLN A 305 -13.14 56.33 -1.32
N ASN A 306 -12.71 55.73 -0.23
CA ASN A 306 -12.57 56.34 1.09
C ASN A 306 -11.16 56.87 1.39
N LEU A 307 -10.24 56.83 0.39
CA LEU A 307 -8.85 57.15 0.60
C LEU A 307 -8.60 58.56 1.18
N HIS A 308 -9.42 59.52 0.79
CA HIS A 308 -9.38 60.89 1.33
C HIS A 308 -9.69 60.91 2.84
N LEU A 309 -10.66 60.11 3.31
CA LEU A 309 -10.99 60.00 4.74
C LEU A 309 -9.82 59.40 5.52
N PHE A 310 -9.23 58.33 5.00
CA PHE A 310 -8.05 57.68 5.67
C PHE A 310 -6.86 58.59 5.78
N VAL A 311 -6.62 59.43 4.76
CA VAL A 311 -5.52 60.44 4.80
C VAL A 311 -5.84 61.52 5.83
N GLU A 312 -7.09 62.02 5.90
CA GLU A 312 -7.51 62.98 6.89
C GLU A 312 -7.40 62.45 8.34
N ASP A 313 -7.85 61.21 8.57
CA ASP A 313 -7.71 60.52 9.87
C ASP A 313 -6.19 60.36 10.24
N ALA A 314 -5.36 60.00 9.28
CA ALA A 314 -3.93 59.92 9.50
C ALA A 314 -3.29 61.26 9.81
N ARG A 315 -3.73 62.34 9.15
CA ARG A 315 -3.33 63.71 9.48
C ARG A 315 -3.74 64.13 10.87
N PHE A 316 -4.99 63.81 11.25
CA PHE A 316 -5.45 64.11 12.58
C PHE A 316 -4.59 63.41 13.65
N LYS A 317 -4.35 62.12 13.45
CA LYS A 317 -3.49 61.34 14.36
C LYS A 317 -2.05 61.82 14.41
N LEU A 318 -1.53 62.25 13.25
CA LEU A 318 -0.20 62.83 13.13
C LEU A 318 -0.10 64.13 13.91
N GLN A 319 -1.13 65.00 13.79
CA GLN A 319 -1.20 66.26 14.54
C GLN A 319 -1.23 65.99 16.05
N GLU A 320 -2.03 65.04 16.50
CA GLU A 320 -2.11 64.66 17.92
C GLU A 320 -0.74 64.19 18.44
N LEU A 321 0.00 63.43 17.67
CA LEU A 321 1.36 62.97 18.02
C LEU A 321 2.36 64.13 18.06
N TRP A 322 2.28 65.08 17.12
CA TRP A 322 3.14 66.26 17.14
C TRP A 322 2.86 67.11 18.38
N ASP A 323 1.58 67.33 18.72
CA ASP A 323 1.19 68.07 19.92
C ASP A 323 1.70 67.35 21.20
N ASN A 324 1.54 66.05 21.26
CA ASN A 324 1.98 65.25 22.44
C ASN A 324 3.51 65.21 22.57
N LEU A 325 4.27 65.34 21.48
CA LEU A 325 5.73 65.35 21.47
C LEU A 325 6.30 66.80 21.53
N TYR A 326 5.43 67.80 21.55
CA TYR A 326 5.80 69.20 21.54
C TYR A 326 6.66 69.65 20.35
N PHE A 327 6.28 69.18 19.12
CA PHE A 327 6.99 69.57 17.90
C PHE A 327 6.82 71.03 17.60
N SER A 328 7.89 71.67 17.14
CA SER A 328 7.85 73.05 16.61
C SER A 328 7.28 73.07 15.17
N GLU A 329 6.87 74.25 14.70
CA GLU A 329 6.36 74.42 13.33
C GLU A 329 7.40 73.99 12.27
N ASP A 330 8.70 74.25 12.52
CA ASP A 330 9.77 73.86 11.60
C ASP A 330 9.91 72.31 11.56
N GLU A 331 9.75 71.61 12.67
CA GLU A 331 9.78 70.16 12.73
C GLU A 331 8.55 69.54 12.04
N MET A 332 7.37 70.17 12.15
CA MET A 332 6.16 69.71 11.44
C MET A 332 6.28 69.93 9.92
N LEU A 333 6.86 71.06 9.48
CA LEU A 333 7.11 71.38 8.08
C LEU A 333 8.18 70.47 7.46
N ALA A 334 8.99 69.82 8.24
CA ALA A 334 9.97 68.81 7.77
C ALA A 334 9.32 67.56 7.18
N PHE A 335 8.01 67.38 7.32
CA PHE A 335 7.23 66.30 6.73
C PHE A 335 6.26 66.83 5.62
N PRO A 336 6.73 67.06 4.39
CA PRO A 336 5.92 67.63 3.32
C PRO A 336 4.65 66.84 2.95
N PRO A 337 4.60 65.48 3.10
CA PRO A 337 3.38 64.73 2.81
C PRO A 337 2.14 65.18 3.59
N ALA A 338 2.30 65.74 4.80
CA ALA A 338 1.20 66.24 5.59
C ALA A 338 0.36 67.35 4.92
N PHE A 339 1.00 68.08 3.99
CA PHE A 339 0.43 69.25 3.32
C PHE A 339 0.09 68.99 1.84
N SER A 340 0.15 67.76 1.37
CA SER A 340 -0.13 67.40 -0.02
C SER A 340 -1.64 67.26 -0.28
N ASP A 341 -2.13 67.87 -1.35
CA ASP A 341 -3.55 67.82 -1.76
C ASP A 341 -3.88 66.57 -2.63
N THR A 342 -2.90 65.71 -2.90
CA THR A 342 -3.10 64.51 -3.73
C THR A 342 -3.34 63.29 -2.86
N TYR A 343 -4.57 62.71 -2.89
CA TYR A 343 -4.90 61.51 -2.13
C TYR A 343 -4.49 60.26 -2.87
N THR A 344 -3.34 59.68 -2.50
CA THR A 344 -2.76 58.48 -3.09
C THR A 344 -2.44 57.43 -2.02
N ASP A 345 -2.40 56.13 -2.38
CA ASP A 345 -1.95 55.08 -1.47
C ASP A 345 -0.52 55.31 -0.94
N ALA A 346 0.34 55.90 -1.79
CA ALA A 346 1.69 56.27 -1.40
C ALA A 346 1.71 57.38 -0.33
N LEU A 347 0.80 58.37 -0.47
CA LEU A 347 0.66 59.43 0.53
C LEU A 347 0.20 58.86 1.86
N LEU A 348 -0.82 57.97 1.85
CA LEU A 348 -1.33 57.33 3.04
C LEU A 348 -0.26 56.48 3.74
N SER A 349 0.51 55.70 2.96
CA SER A 349 1.62 54.91 3.47
C SER A 349 2.71 55.76 4.11
N ALA A 350 3.02 56.93 3.53
CA ALA A 350 3.99 57.89 4.11
C ALA A 350 3.51 58.41 5.49
N HIS A 351 2.21 58.74 5.62
CA HIS A 351 1.63 59.15 6.92
C HIS A 351 1.70 58.03 7.95
N GLU A 352 1.34 56.80 7.56
CA GLU A 352 1.40 55.63 8.46
C GLU A 352 2.81 55.35 8.98
N GLN A 353 3.81 55.41 8.10
CA GLN A 353 5.20 55.24 8.48
C GLN A 353 5.67 56.33 9.44
N GLU A 354 5.25 57.58 9.21
CA GLU A 354 5.60 58.69 10.09
C GLU A 354 4.90 58.56 11.45
N ILE A 355 3.64 58.14 11.49
CA ILE A 355 2.92 57.84 12.74
C ILE A 355 3.66 56.79 13.56
N VAL A 356 4.05 55.66 12.93
CA VAL A 356 4.82 54.60 13.62
C VAL A 356 6.13 55.15 14.17
N ARG A 357 6.85 55.97 13.38
CA ARG A 357 8.08 56.63 13.82
C ARG A 357 7.86 57.52 15.04
N LEU A 358 6.79 58.31 15.06
CA LEU A 358 6.48 59.23 16.14
C LEU A 358 5.96 58.50 17.37
N GLU A 359 5.21 57.43 17.22
CA GLU A 359 4.77 56.55 18.34
C GLU A 359 5.99 55.92 19.03
N ALA A 360 6.95 55.39 18.30
CA ALA A 360 8.23 54.90 18.83
C ALA A 360 9.01 56.00 19.56
N LEU A 361 9.05 57.23 18.99
CA LEU A 361 9.70 58.38 19.61
C LEU A 361 8.99 58.79 20.90
N ARG A 362 7.64 58.74 20.94
CA ARG A 362 6.85 59.01 22.16
C ARG A 362 7.17 58.01 23.24
N GLU A 363 7.29 56.73 22.94
CA GLU A 363 7.72 55.71 23.93
C GLU A 363 9.11 55.97 24.46
N GLN A 364 10.08 56.32 23.62
CA GLN A 364 11.44 56.67 24.05
C GLN A 364 11.48 57.89 24.95
N ARG A 365 10.64 58.91 24.65
CA ARG A 365 10.56 60.16 25.40
C ARG A 365 9.57 60.10 26.59
N ALA A 366 8.89 59.01 26.83
CA ALA A 366 7.84 58.85 27.86
C ALA A 366 8.28 59.35 29.25
N PRO A 367 9.47 59.06 29.82
CA PRO A 367 9.88 59.54 31.11
C PRO A 367 10.08 61.06 31.14
N ILE A 368 10.52 61.65 30.01
CA ILE A 368 10.70 63.11 29.89
C ILE A 368 9.36 63.79 29.78
N LEU A 369 8.44 63.26 28.95
CA LEU A 369 7.08 63.79 28.76
C LEU A 369 6.30 63.77 30.09
N ALA A 370 6.39 62.69 30.89
CA ALA A 370 5.80 62.61 32.19
C ALA A 370 6.33 63.67 33.18
N ALA A 371 7.63 64.02 33.08
CA ALA A 371 8.23 65.10 33.91
C ALA A 371 7.72 66.48 33.46
N VAL A 372 7.58 66.70 32.12
CA VAL A 372 7.01 67.93 31.59
C VAL A 372 5.55 68.13 32.02
N ASP A 373 4.75 67.07 31.93
CA ASP A 373 3.36 67.11 32.35
C ASP A 373 3.21 67.39 33.85
N ARG A 374 4.05 66.76 34.64
CA ARG A 374 4.10 67.02 36.08
C ARG A 374 4.47 68.47 36.39
N HIS A 375 5.46 69.02 35.68
CA HIS A 375 5.84 70.43 35.81
C HIS A 375 4.70 71.36 35.43
N ARG A 376 3.99 71.12 34.30
CA ARG A 376 2.82 71.89 33.91
C ARG A 376 1.69 71.82 34.92
N GLN A 377 1.43 70.63 35.47
CA GLN A 377 0.44 70.44 36.51
C GLN A 377 0.78 71.30 37.77
N LEU A 378 2.03 71.30 38.19
CA LEU A 378 2.49 72.11 39.30
C LEU A 378 2.37 73.64 39.03
N ILE A 379 2.62 74.07 37.77
CA ILE A 379 2.38 75.47 37.40
C ILE A 379 0.89 75.81 37.50
N LYS A 380 0.02 74.97 36.99
CA LYS A 380 -1.44 75.18 37.06
C LYS A 380 -1.92 75.19 38.53
N GLU A 381 -1.46 74.21 39.32
CA GLU A 381 -1.78 74.17 40.74
C GLU A 381 -1.32 75.42 41.46
N ARG A 382 -0.14 75.97 41.11
CA ARG A 382 0.37 77.23 41.63
C ARG A 382 -0.54 78.45 41.23
N GLU A 383 -0.98 78.51 39.95
CA GLU A 383 -1.85 79.53 39.47
C GLU A 383 -3.25 79.49 40.12
N ASP A 384 -3.80 78.26 40.25
CA ASP A 384 -5.06 78.03 40.98
C ASP A 384 -4.99 78.44 42.42
N LEU A 385 -3.87 78.18 43.07
CA LEU A 385 -3.56 78.65 44.43
C LEU A 385 -3.47 80.17 44.50
N ALA A 386 -2.79 80.80 43.55
CA ALA A 386 -2.68 82.26 43.48
C ALA A 386 -4.04 82.93 43.29
N GLN A 387 -4.87 82.43 42.34
CA GLN A 387 -6.24 82.90 42.12
C GLN A 387 -7.10 82.68 43.39
N SER A 388 -7.02 81.51 43.97
CA SER A 388 -7.76 81.18 45.20
C SER A 388 -7.37 82.07 46.40
N SER A 389 -6.12 82.52 46.42
CA SER A 389 -5.65 83.45 47.47
C SER A 389 -6.11 84.87 47.28
N GLN A 390 -6.43 85.28 45.99
CA GLN A 390 -6.94 86.59 45.65
C GLN A 390 -8.49 86.70 45.76
N ASP A 391 -9.19 85.59 45.84
CA ASP A 391 -10.63 85.60 45.90
C ASP A 391 -11.11 85.94 47.32
N ALA A 392 -11.42 87.22 47.48
CA ALA A 392 -11.92 87.77 48.72
C ALA A 392 -13.28 87.16 49.18
N SER A 393 -14.06 86.59 48.25
CA SER A 393 -15.36 85.94 48.58
C SER A 393 -15.15 84.65 49.36
N ARG A 394 -14.06 83.99 49.26
CA ARG A 394 -13.65 82.80 50.05
C ARG A 394 -13.37 83.10 51.51
N LEU A 395 -12.90 84.31 51.77
CA LEU A 395 -12.69 84.80 53.14
C LEU A 395 -14.06 85.19 53.80
N MET A 396 -15.05 85.56 53.03
CA MET A 396 -16.38 86.00 53.49
C MET A 396 -17.42 84.88 53.59
N SER A 397 -17.19 83.73 53.02
CA SER A 397 -18.09 82.59 53.13
C SER A 397 -17.91 81.92 54.50
N LYS A 398 -18.73 82.41 55.41
CA LYS A 398 -18.96 81.84 56.74
C LYS A 398 -19.52 80.42 56.60
N GLY A 399 -18.70 79.45 57.06
CA GLY A 399 -18.86 78.06 56.85
C GLY A 399 -20.26 77.48 57.00
N GLN A 400 -20.65 76.73 55.95
CA GLN A 400 -21.59 75.64 56.07
C GLN A 400 -20.96 74.53 56.91
N LYS A 401 -21.60 74.19 58.02
CA LYS A 401 -21.16 73.09 58.91
C LYS A 401 -21.11 71.76 58.19
N GLY A 402 -19.92 71.20 57.96
CA GLY A 402 -19.79 69.83 57.47
C GLY A 402 -18.53 69.43 56.78
N GLU A 403 -17.73 70.32 56.20
CA GLU A 403 -16.49 69.97 55.58
C GLU A 403 -15.28 70.32 56.48
N LYS A 404 -14.55 69.35 57.00
CA LYS A 404 -13.27 69.59 57.63
C LYS A 404 -12.32 70.15 56.58
N ARG A 405 -11.98 71.44 56.72
CA ARG A 405 -10.87 72.05 55.96
C ARG A 405 -9.61 71.33 56.39
N ASP A 406 -9.05 70.58 55.44
CA ASP A 406 -7.69 70.10 55.56
C ASP A 406 -6.76 71.15 54.95
N PRO A 407 -6.04 71.92 55.78
CA PRO A 407 -5.15 72.96 55.30
C PRO A 407 -3.90 72.43 54.58
N GLY A 408 -3.66 71.08 54.66
CA GLY A 408 -2.53 70.43 54.04
C GLY A 408 -2.79 69.87 52.64
N LYS A 409 -4.02 69.92 52.15
CA LYS A 409 -4.37 69.38 50.83
C LYS A 409 -3.97 70.30 49.67
N LEU A 410 -3.44 71.48 49.94
CA LEU A 410 -3.02 72.50 48.96
C LEU A 410 -1.56 72.93 49.16
N LEU A 411 -0.82 72.34 50.03
CA LEU A 411 0.66 72.40 50.14
C LEU A 411 1.23 71.06 49.67
#